data_ebe857d2bd46bc476fa53d7317bcebe8
#
_entry.id   ebe857d2bd46bc476fa53d7317bcebe8
#
_cell.length_a   1.000
_cell.length_b   1.000
_cell.length_c   1.000
_cell.angle_alpha   90.00
_cell.angle_beta   90.00
_cell.angle_gamma   90.00
#
_symmetry.space_group_name_H-M   'P 1'
#
loop_
_entity.id
_entity.type
_entity.pdbx_description
1 polymer ?
#
loop_
_entity_poly.entity_id
_entity_poly.type
_entity_poly.pdbx_seq_one_letter_code
_entity_poly.pdbx_strand_id
1 'polypeptide(L)'
;MNITNEDNMELMSRYPDKYFDLAIVDPPYGIDRSGQEETFTKNPKHKRKSHKKKDWDNATPTKKYFDELFRVSKNQIIWGANYFVEHLNKGTMGWIIWDKGQHGLSMSDCEIAYGSFNKATRVYTINRGLISQFGGSIHPTQKPVALYKWILTKYAKQGDKILDTHLGSGSIAIACHDLEYDLTACELDTEYFDAAMKRINNHKKQLKLL
;
A
#
# COMPACT_ATOMS: atom_id res chain seq x y z
N MET A 1 1.76 7.75 -15.15
CA MET A 1 2.29 7.51 -13.78
C MET A 1 3.47 8.41 -13.53
N ASN A 2 3.45 9.13 -12.40
CA ASN A 2 4.53 9.97 -11.88
C ASN A 2 4.98 9.39 -10.51
N ILE A 3 6.20 8.84 -10.42
CA ILE A 3 6.71 8.17 -9.22
C ILE A 3 8.07 8.78 -8.90
N THR A 4 8.23 9.30 -7.67
CA THR A 4 9.38 10.10 -7.26
C THR A 4 9.99 9.60 -5.95
N ASN A 5 11.31 9.82 -5.78
CA ASN A 5 11.99 9.55 -4.50
C ASN A 5 12.05 10.84 -3.70
N GLU A 6 11.08 11.05 -2.83
CA GLU A 6 10.93 12.29 -2.06
C GLU A 6 10.03 12.12 -0.84
N ASP A 7 9.99 13.12 0.01
CA ASP A 7 9.07 13.20 1.14
C ASP A 7 7.61 13.39 0.68
N ASN A 8 6.67 12.74 1.36
CA ASN A 8 5.26 12.77 1.01
C ASN A 8 4.61 14.14 1.22
N MET A 9 5.07 14.92 2.20
CA MET A 9 4.56 16.28 2.43
C MET A 9 5.03 17.23 1.33
N GLU A 10 6.26 17.06 0.83
CA GLU A 10 6.76 17.80 -0.32
C GLU A 10 5.98 17.44 -1.59
N LEU A 11 5.73 16.16 -1.83
CA LEU A 11 4.88 15.72 -2.93
C LEU A 11 3.49 16.39 -2.86
N MET A 12 2.78 16.21 -1.74
CA MET A 12 1.41 16.68 -1.60
C MET A 12 1.29 18.20 -1.68
N SER A 13 2.28 18.96 -1.19
CA SER A 13 2.26 20.43 -1.21
C SER A 13 2.15 21.05 -2.61
N ARG A 14 2.52 20.32 -3.65
CA ARG A 14 2.45 20.79 -5.06
C ARG A 14 1.07 20.67 -5.68
N TYR A 15 0.14 19.99 -5.01
CA TYR A 15 -1.18 19.74 -5.58
C TYR A 15 -2.27 20.59 -4.89
N PRO A 16 -3.23 21.10 -5.68
CA PRO A 16 -4.34 21.84 -5.12
C PRO A 16 -5.31 20.92 -4.36
N ASP A 17 -6.24 21.54 -3.62
CA ASP A 17 -7.28 20.82 -2.89
C ASP A 17 -8.07 19.90 -3.81
N LYS A 18 -8.32 18.67 -3.34
CA LYS A 18 -9.13 17.65 -4.04
C LYS A 18 -8.67 17.32 -5.45
N TYR A 19 -7.38 17.48 -5.73
CA TYR A 19 -6.79 17.14 -7.02
C TYR A 19 -6.89 15.65 -7.37
N PHE A 20 -6.63 14.78 -6.37
CA PHE A 20 -6.71 13.33 -6.55
C PHE A 20 -8.13 12.84 -6.28
N ASP A 21 -8.64 11.94 -7.11
CA ASP A 21 -9.95 11.34 -6.95
C ASP A 21 -9.95 10.30 -5.83
N LEU A 22 -8.84 9.55 -5.70
CA LEU A 22 -8.66 8.54 -4.69
C LEU A 22 -7.20 8.45 -4.21
N ALA A 23 -6.98 8.60 -2.91
CA ALA A 23 -5.73 8.22 -2.26
C ALA A 23 -5.84 6.79 -1.72
N ILE A 24 -4.84 5.94 -2.02
CA ILE A 24 -4.71 4.59 -1.47
C ILE A 24 -3.33 4.51 -0.84
N VAL A 25 -3.27 4.60 0.48
CA VAL A 25 -2.01 4.78 1.21
C VAL A 25 -1.81 3.72 2.29
N ASP A 26 -0.55 3.37 2.52
CA ASP A 26 -0.12 2.39 3.54
C ASP A 26 1.01 3.00 4.40
N PRO A 27 0.67 4.00 5.24
CA PRO A 27 1.67 4.69 6.04
C PRO A 27 2.23 3.80 7.17
N PRO A 28 3.38 4.15 7.77
CA PRO A 28 3.96 3.42 8.90
C PRO A 28 2.99 3.28 10.06
N TYR A 29 2.96 2.10 10.72
CA TYR A 29 2.04 1.83 11.83
C TYR A 29 2.67 2.11 13.20
N GLY A 30 3.96 2.39 13.27
CA GLY A 30 4.68 2.60 14.52
C GLY A 30 4.84 1.32 15.36
N ILE A 31 4.93 0.16 14.73
CA ILE A 31 5.00 -1.16 15.39
C ILE A 31 6.35 -1.87 15.19
N ASP A 32 7.35 -1.12 14.74
CA ASP A 32 8.74 -1.60 14.54
C ASP A 32 8.85 -2.80 13.57
N ARG A 33 8.08 -2.79 12.48
CA ARG A 33 8.07 -3.83 11.43
C ARG A 33 8.96 -3.52 10.24
N SER A 34 9.92 -2.62 10.40
CA SER A 34 10.85 -2.22 9.33
C SER A 34 11.85 -3.31 8.95
N GLY A 35 12.15 -4.25 9.86
CA GLY A 35 13.08 -5.37 9.65
C GLY A 35 12.39 -6.73 9.68
N GLN A 36 13.03 -7.71 9.06
CA GLN A 36 12.59 -9.11 9.10
C GLN A 36 13.82 -10.03 9.03
N GLU A 37 13.92 -10.96 9.96
CA GLU A 37 14.95 -12.02 9.89
C GLU A 37 14.56 -13.10 8.88
N GLU A 38 15.57 -13.71 8.26
CA GLU A 38 15.36 -14.88 7.41
C GLU A 38 14.86 -16.06 8.25
N THR A 39 13.80 -16.73 7.80
CA THR A 39 13.36 -17.94 8.49
C THR A 39 14.09 -19.16 7.95
N PHE A 40 14.76 -19.89 8.85
CA PHE A 40 15.35 -21.19 8.56
C PHE A 40 14.25 -22.26 8.53
N THR A 41 13.73 -22.57 7.36
CA THR A 41 12.75 -23.62 7.17
C THR A 41 13.15 -24.50 6.00
N LYS A 42 12.94 -25.83 6.15
CA LYS A 42 13.19 -26.81 5.08
C LYS A 42 12.18 -26.67 3.93
N ASN A 43 11.05 -26.03 4.16
CA ASN A 43 10.03 -25.82 3.14
C ASN A 43 10.24 -24.48 2.42
N PRO A 44 10.60 -24.49 1.11
CA PRO A 44 10.87 -23.26 0.35
C PRO A 44 9.67 -22.29 0.30
N LYS A 45 8.43 -22.82 0.41
CA LYS A 45 7.19 -22.00 0.41
C LYS A 45 7.04 -21.14 1.65
N HIS A 46 7.75 -21.44 2.73
CA HIS A 46 7.72 -20.69 3.99
C HIS A 46 9.00 -19.89 4.24
N LYS A 47 9.94 -19.91 3.30
CA LYS A 47 11.19 -19.16 3.42
C LYS A 47 10.90 -17.66 3.28
N ARG A 48 11.21 -16.89 4.34
CA ARG A 48 11.15 -15.44 4.32
C ARG A 48 12.54 -14.89 4.02
N LYS A 49 12.62 -13.87 3.15
CA LYS A 49 13.85 -13.12 2.93
C LYS A 49 14.11 -12.24 4.15
N SER A 50 15.38 -12.04 4.49
CA SER A 50 15.75 -11.02 5.47
C SER A 50 15.54 -9.62 4.86
N HIS A 51 15.08 -8.70 5.70
CA HIS A 51 15.06 -7.28 5.40
C HIS A 51 15.84 -6.56 6.49
N LYS A 52 16.77 -5.69 6.10
CA LYS A 52 17.54 -4.88 7.04
C LYS A 52 16.60 -4.02 7.88
N LYS A 53 16.82 -3.98 9.19
CA LYS A 53 16.05 -3.08 10.06
C LYS A 53 16.34 -1.63 9.69
N LYS A 54 15.30 -0.82 9.59
CA LYS A 54 15.32 0.62 9.31
C LYS A 54 14.42 1.34 10.32
N ASP A 55 14.40 2.66 10.30
CA ASP A 55 13.68 3.46 11.31
C ASP A 55 12.32 3.99 10.82
N TRP A 56 11.90 3.64 9.60
CA TRP A 56 10.67 4.18 9.00
C TRP A 56 9.38 3.78 9.71
N ASP A 57 9.37 2.69 10.50
CA ASP A 57 8.18 2.23 11.23
C ASP A 57 8.30 2.44 12.76
N ASN A 58 9.11 3.40 13.20
CA ASN A 58 9.28 3.72 14.62
C ASN A 58 8.17 4.61 15.18
N ALA A 59 7.39 5.28 14.32
CA ALA A 59 6.29 6.15 14.70
C ALA A 59 5.19 6.16 13.63
N THR A 60 3.96 6.46 14.04
CA THR A 60 2.86 6.77 13.14
C THR A 60 3.02 8.15 12.53
N PRO A 61 2.46 8.43 11.34
CA PRO A 61 2.42 9.79 10.81
C PRO A 61 1.66 10.74 11.72
N THR A 62 2.06 12.00 11.68
CA THR A 62 1.43 13.06 12.48
C THR A 62 0.07 13.48 11.92
N LYS A 63 -0.74 14.16 12.73
CA LYS A 63 -2.00 14.76 12.27
C LYS A 63 -1.82 15.62 11.01
N LYS A 64 -0.71 16.36 10.89
CA LYS A 64 -0.40 17.19 9.73
C LYS A 64 -0.39 16.40 8.41
N TYR A 65 0.13 15.17 8.42
CA TYR A 65 0.10 14.29 7.25
C TYR A 65 -1.34 13.95 6.85
N PHE A 66 -2.19 13.57 7.82
CA PHE A 66 -3.59 13.23 7.52
C PHE A 66 -4.39 14.43 7.04
N ASP A 67 -4.19 15.60 7.64
CA ASP A 67 -4.84 16.86 7.20
C ASP A 67 -4.49 17.14 5.72
N GLU A 68 -3.21 16.97 5.35
CA GLU A 68 -2.75 17.20 3.98
C GLU A 68 -3.27 16.13 3.01
N LEU A 69 -3.27 14.85 3.42
CA LEU A 69 -3.86 13.76 2.64
C LEU A 69 -5.34 14.01 2.35
N PHE A 70 -6.10 14.45 3.36
CA PHE A 70 -7.51 14.81 3.19
C PHE A 70 -7.69 16.08 2.37
N ARG A 71 -6.75 17.03 2.41
CA ARG A 71 -6.79 18.24 1.59
C ARG A 71 -6.68 17.90 0.11
N VAL A 72 -5.65 17.13 -0.29
CA VAL A 72 -5.33 16.87 -1.71
C VAL A 72 -6.21 15.83 -2.37
N SER A 73 -6.94 14.99 -1.60
CA SER A 73 -7.73 13.89 -2.15
C SER A 73 -9.22 13.98 -1.83
N LYS A 74 -10.08 13.56 -2.78
CA LYS A 74 -11.54 13.51 -2.61
C LYS A 74 -11.96 12.34 -1.73
N ASN A 75 -11.38 11.16 -1.99
CA ASN A 75 -11.65 9.93 -1.25
C ASN A 75 -10.34 9.29 -0.81
N GLN A 76 -10.39 8.50 0.27
CA GLN A 76 -9.22 7.86 0.85
C GLN A 76 -9.50 6.40 1.17
N ILE A 77 -8.47 5.58 0.97
CA ILE A 77 -8.32 4.24 1.54
C ILE A 77 -6.99 4.24 2.30
N ILE A 78 -7.05 4.10 3.62
CA ILE A 78 -5.88 4.23 4.51
C ILE A 78 -5.70 2.91 5.22
N TRP A 79 -4.65 2.15 4.87
CA TRP A 79 -4.29 0.91 5.54
C TRP A 79 -3.75 1.18 6.93
N GLY A 80 -3.94 0.22 7.84
CA GLY A 80 -3.52 0.36 9.24
C GLY A 80 -4.32 1.39 10.04
N ALA A 81 -5.51 1.75 9.59
CA ALA A 81 -6.31 2.82 10.17
C ALA A 81 -6.67 2.60 11.65
N ASN A 82 -6.60 1.36 12.14
CA ASN A 82 -6.73 1.03 13.55
C ASN A 82 -5.60 1.60 14.44
N TYR A 83 -4.47 2.03 13.84
CA TYR A 83 -3.35 2.67 14.56
C TYR A 83 -3.45 4.21 14.58
N PHE A 84 -4.36 4.80 13.80
CA PHE A 84 -4.49 6.27 13.68
C PHE A 84 -5.95 6.75 13.71
N VAL A 85 -6.81 6.08 14.46
CA VAL A 85 -8.25 6.41 14.54
C VAL A 85 -8.51 7.85 14.96
N GLU A 86 -7.64 8.43 15.80
CA GLU A 86 -7.71 9.83 16.27
C GLU A 86 -7.46 10.86 15.15
N HIS A 87 -6.86 10.44 14.04
CA HIS A 87 -6.56 11.31 12.91
C HIS A 87 -7.58 11.18 11.77
N LEU A 88 -8.52 10.24 11.87
CA LEU A 88 -9.56 10.06 10.86
C LEU A 88 -10.64 11.15 11.04
N ASN A 89 -11.02 11.81 9.94
CA ASN A 89 -11.94 12.94 9.97
C ASN A 89 -13.34 12.59 10.47
N LYS A 90 -13.77 11.34 10.28
CA LYS A 90 -15.10 10.85 10.68
C LYS A 90 -15.13 9.33 10.73
N GLY A 91 -16.09 8.78 11.45
CA GLY A 91 -16.42 7.35 11.37
C GLY A 91 -16.83 6.94 9.96
N THR A 92 -16.67 5.68 9.64
CA THR A 92 -17.07 5.12 8.36
C THR A 92 -17.78 3.79 8.52
N MET A 93 -18.72 3.49 7.63
CA MET A 93 -19.23 2.14 7.42
C MET A 93 -18.42 1.37 6.36
N GLY A 94 -17.48 2.03 5.69
CA GLY A 94 -16.76 1.58 4.51
C GLY A 94 -15.41 0.92 4.80
N TRP A 95 -15.28 0.15 5.87
CA TRP A 95 -14.05 -0.57 6.17
C TRP A 95 -13.71 -1.58 5.07
N ILE A 96 -12.42 -1.73 4.79
CA ILE A 96 -11.88 -2.72 3.88
C ILE A 96 -10.99 -3.65 4.70
N ILE A 97 -11.26 -4.94 4.63
CA ILE A 97 -10.54 -5.96 5.38
C ILE A 97 -9.82 -6.87 4.37
N TRP A 98 -8.49 -6.89 4.44
CA TRP A 98 -7.71 -7.91 3.77
C TRP A 98 -7.54 -9.09 4.72
N ASP A 99 -8.32 -10.15 4.49
CA ASP A 99 -8.15 -11.44 5.13
C ASP A 99 -6.98 -12.17 4.45
N LYS A 100 -5.94 -12.50 5.24
CA LYS A 100 -4.71 -13.13 4.75
C LYS A 100 -4.88 -14.63 4.48
N GLY A 101 -6.07 -15.20 4.75
CA GLY A 101 -6.35 -16.63 4.61
C GLY A 101 -5.43 -17.50 5.49
N GLN A 102 -4.98 -16.97 6.62
CA GLN A 102 -4.07 -17.62 7.58
C GLN A 102 -4.59 -17.33 8.98
N HIS A 103 -5.31 -18.27 9.58
CA HIS A 103 -5.90 -18.09 10.90
C HIS A 103 -5.14 -18.90 11.96
N GLY A 104 -5.15 -18.40 13.21
CA GLY A 104 -4.56 -19.08 14.36
C GLY A 104 -3.04 -19.04 14.44
N LEU A 105 -2.39 -18.15 13.68
CA LEU A 105 -0.96 -17.89 13.79
C LEU A 105 -0.70 -16.73 14.76
N SER A 106 0.55 -16.54 15.18
CA SER A 106 0.95 -15.41 16.05
C SER A 106 0.89 -14.03 15.36
N MET A 107 0.62 -14.00 14.07
CA MET A 107 0.45 -12.77 13.28
C MET A 107 -1.02 -12.47 13.06
N SER A 108 -1.37 -11.19 12.88
CA SER A 108 -2.73 -10.78 12.57
C SER A 108 -3.30 -11.52 11.37
N ASP A 109 -4.49 -12.07 11.52
CA ASP A 109 -5.22 -12.79 10.48
C ASP A 109 -5.61 -11.88 9.30
N CYS A 110 -5.82 -10.59 9.59
CA CYS A 110 -6.22 -9.60 8.59
C CYS A 110 -5.48 -8.27 8.77
N GLU A 111 -5.62 -7.40 7.78
CA GLU A 111 -5.31 -5.98 7.87
C GLU A 111 -6.56 -5.17 7.53
N ILE A 112 -6.68 -3.99 8.17
CA ILE A 112 -7.88 -3.16 8.09
C ILE A 112 -7.51 -1.81 7.46
N ALA A 113 -8.32 -1.39 6.48
CA ALA A 113 -8.21 -0.05 5.93
C ALA A 113 -9.51 0.75 6.16
N TYR A 114 -9.34 2.01 6.50
CA TYR A 114 -10.39 3.00 6.47
C TYR A 114 -10.75 3.34 5.02
N GLY A 115 -12.04 3.35 4.68
CA GLY A 115 -12.54 3.88 3.42
C GLY A 115 -13.47 5.06 3.67
N SER A 116 -13.19 6.22 3.11
CA SER A 116 -14.02 7.42 3.26
C SER A 116 -15.38 7.34 2.53
N PHE A 117 -15.65 6.24 1.86
CA PHE A 117 -16.84 6.03 1.06
C PHE A 117 -18.07 5.69 1.92
N ASN A 118 -19.23 6.16 1.49
CA ASN A 118 -20.52 5.70 2.03
C ASN A 118 -20.92 4.35 1.39
N LYS A 119 -20.13 3.31 1.68
CA LYS A 119 -20.30 1.93 1.17
C LYS A 119 -20.15 0.95 2.32
N ALA A 120 -20.83 -0.20 2.23
CA ALA A 120 -20.69 -1.24 3.25
C ALA A 120 -19.26 -1.79 3.34
N THR A 121 -18.88 -2.21 4.55
CA THR A 121 -17.62 -2.94 4.81
C THR A 121 -17.46 -4.13 3.86
N ARG A 122 -16.25 -4.34 3.36
CA ARG A 122 -15.91 -5.45 2.46
C ARG A 122 -14.69 -6.21 2.95
N VAL A 123 -14.76 -7.51 2.77
CA VAL A 123 -13.64 -8.44 3.02
C VAL A 123 -13.12 -8.95 1.69
N TYR A 124 -11.81 -8.98 1.54
CA TYR A 124 -11.12 -9.61 0.42
C TYR A 124 -10.11 -10.61 0.94
N THR A 125 -10.36 -11.88 0.67
CA THR A 125 -9.47 -12.97 1.11
C THR A 125 -8.46 -13.28 0.02
N ILE A 126 -7.18 -13.09 0.33
CA ILE A 126 -6.06 -13.52 -0.51
C ILE A 126 -4.87 -13.91 0.36
N ASN A 127 -4.38 -15.14 0.17
CA ASN A 127 -3.27 -15.65 0.95
C ASN A 127 -1.98 -14.86 0.69
N ARG A 128 -1.35 -14.37 1.76
CA ARG A 128 -0.07 -13.68 1.71
C ARG A 128 1.04 -14.51 1.06
N GLY A 129 0.97 -15.83 1.17
CA GLY A 129 1.94 -16.78 0.57
C GLY A 129 2.03 -16.67 -0.97
N LEU A 130 0.99 -16.13 -1.63
CA LEU A 130 1.04 -15.87 -3.07
C LEU A 130 2.08 -14.81 -3.46
N ILE A 131 2.47 -13.93 -2.54
CA ILE A 131 3.52 -12.93 -2.78
C ILE A 131 4.85 -13.62 -3.12
N SER A 132 5.15 -14.74 -2.43
CA SER A 132 6.39 -15.48 -2.64
C SER A 132 6.43 -16.23 -3.99
N GLN A 133 5.28 -16.55 -4.57
CA GLN A 133 5.18 -17.23 -5.88
C GLN A 133 5.54 -16.30 -7.05
N PHE A 134 5.45 -14.99 -6.87
CA PHE A 134 5.73 -13.99 -7.90
C PHE A 134 7.03 -13.21 -7.65
N GLY A 135 8.12 -13.94 -7.32
CA GLY A 135 9.46 -13.33 -7.18
C GLY A 135 9.84 -12.89 -5.76
N GLY A 136 9.01 -13.17 -4.78
CA GLY A 136 9.29 -12.87 -3.38
C GLY A 136 8.97 -11.44 -2.96
N SER A 137 9.21 -11.14 -1.67
CA SER A 137 9.00 -9.80 -1.11
C SER A 137 10.26 -8.95 -1.26
N ILE A 138 10.09 -7.71 -1.71
CA ILE A 138 11.13 -6.66 -1.72
C ILE A 138 10.95 -5.66 -0.58
N HIS A 139 9.82 -5.75 0.14
CA HIS A 139 9.48 -4.91 1.28
C HIS A 139 8.85 -5.78 2.38
N PRO A 140 9.16 -5.59 3.69
CA PRO A 140 8.68 -6.46 4.76
C PRO A 140 7.15 -6.49 4.90
N THR A 141 6.48 -5.39 4.61
CA THR A 141 5.02 -5.25 4.68
C THR A 141 4.33 -5.27 3.30
N GLN A 142 4.99 -5.83 2.29
CA GLN A 142 4.46 -5.87 0.91
C GLN A 142 3.06 -6.46 0.84
N LYS A 143 2.13 -5.71 0.23
CA LYS A 143 0.78 -6.17 -0.08
C LYS A 143 0.70 -6.79 -1.49
N PRO A 144 -0.22 -7.74 -1.74
CA PRO A 144 -0.38 -8.36 -3.06
C PRO A 144 -0.88 -7.36 -4.11
N VAL A 145 -0.38 -7.46 -5.34
CA VAL A 145 -0.90 -6.67 -6.49
C VAL A 145 -2.40 -6.93 -6.71
N ALA A 146 -2.84 -8.18 -6.55
CA ALA A 146 -4.25 -8.55 -6.71
C ALA A 146 -5.18 -7.82 -5.72
N LEU A 147 -4.71 -7.50 -4.50
CA LEU A 147 -5.45 -6.70 -3.54
C LEU A 147 -5.68 -5.28 -4.07
N TYR A 148 -4.64 -4.64 -4.61
CA TYR A 148 -4.76 -3.30 -5.20
C TYR A 148 -5.63 -3.29 -6.46
N LYS A 149 -5.53 -4.31 -7.32
CA LYS A 149 -6.42 -4.47 -8.48
C LYS A 149 -7.88 -4.55 -8.05
N TRP A 150 -8.18 -5.36 -7.02
CA TRP A 150 -9.52 -5.46 -6.47
C TRP A 150 -10.01 -4.13 -5.91
N ILE A 151 -9.18 -3.39 -5.17
CA ILE A 151 -9.51 -2.07 -4.63
C ILE A 151 -9.83 -1.10 -5.77
N LEU A 152 -8.96 -0.98 -6.76
CA LEU A 152 -9.15 -0.08 -7.90
C LEU A 152 -10.44 -0.40 -8.65
N THR A 153 -10.72 -1.67 -8.94
CA THR A 153 -11.96 -2.11 -9.60
C THR A 153 -13.22 -1.75 -8.80
N LYS A 154 -13.15 -1.74 -7.47
CA LYS A 154 -14.33 -1.50 -6.60
C LYS A 154 -14.55 -0.03 -6.25
N TYR A 155 -13.49 0.77 -6.17
CA TYR A 155 -13.52 2.09 -5.55
C TYR A 155 -13.06 3.21 -6.48
N ALA A 156 -12.34 2.92 -7.56
CA ALA A 156 -11.94 3.89 -8.58
C ALA A 156 -12.81 3.76 -9.85
N LYS A 157 -12.84 4.83 -10.64
CA LYS A 157 -13.44 4.88 -11.97
C LYS A 157 -12.33 5.11 -12.99
N GLN A 158 -12.53 4.67 -14.22
CA GLN A 158 -11.58 4.95 -15.29
C GLN A 158 -11.39 6.46 -15.44
N GLY A 159 -10.14 6.89 -15.53
CA GLY A 159 -9.76 8.31 -15.59
C GLY A 159 -9.52 8.95 -14.21
N ASP A 160 -9.81 8.27 -13.09
CA ASP A 160 -9.49 8.78 -11.75
C ASP A 160 -7.96 8.91 -11.57
N LYS A 161 -7.56 10.01 -10.93
CA LYS A 161 -6.18 10.26 -10.50
C LYS A 161 -5.95 9.62 -9.12
N ILE A 162 -5.02 8.69 -9.07
CA ILE A 162 -4.69 7.93 -7.86
C ILE A 162 -3.46 8.52 -7.19
N LEU A 163 -3.48 8.62 -5.85
CA LEU A 163 -2.34 9.02 -5.02
C LEU A 163 -1.90 7.86 -4.13
N ASP A 164 -0.58 7.63 -4.06
CA ASP A 164 0.05 6.83 -3.01
C ASP A 164 1.27 7.56 -2.44
N THR A 165 1.27 7.82 -1.15
CA THR A 165 2.31 8.57 -0.45
C THR A 165 3.39 7.70 0.21
N HIS A 166 3.26 6.38 0.11
CA HIS A 166 4.17 5.39 0.71
C HIS A 166 4.26 4.16 -0.21
N LEU A 167 4.91 4.34 -1.37
CA LEU A 167 4.95 3.37 -2.46
C LEU A 167 5.43 1.97 -2.04
N GLY A 168 6.41 1.90 -1.14
CA GLY A 168 6.99 0.67 -0.62
C GLY A 168 7.46 -0.27 -1.73
N SER A 169 6.77 -1.38 -1.90
CA SER A 169 7.12 -2.39 -2.92
C SER A 169 6.64 -2.07 -4.35
N GLY A 170 5.90 -0.99 -4.56
CA GLY A 170 5.31 -0.63 -5.86
C GLY A 170 4.16 -1.53 -6.32
N SER A 171 3.53 -2.29 -5.42
CA SER A 171 2.42 -3.18 -5.80
C SER A 171 1.22 -2.44 -6.38
N ILE A 172 0.90 -1.25 -5.84
CA ILE A 172 -0.15 -0.38 -6.39
C ILE A 172 0.22 0.14 -7.78
N ALA A 173 1.49 0.48 -8.03
CA ALA A 173 1.93 0.97 -9.34
C ALA A 173 1.77 -0.09 -10.43
N ILE A 174 2.04 -1.37 -10.11
CA ILE A 174 1.78 -2.48 -11.02
C ILE A 174 0.27 -2.62 -11.27
N ALA A 175 -0.56 -2.53 -10.23
CA ALA A 175 -2.00 -2.61 -10.38
C ALA A 175 -2.56 -1.46 -11.24
N CYS A 176 -2.10 -0.22 -11.01
CA CYS A 176 -2.47 0.95 -11.80
C CYS A 176 -2.01 0.83 -13.26
N HIS A 177 -0.80 0.28 -13.51
CA HIS A 177 -0.33 0.02 -14.86
C HIS A 177 -1.24 -0.96 -15.60
N ASP A 178 -1.59 -2.08 -14.96
CA ASP A 178 -2.36 -3.15 -15.58
C ASP A 178 -3.83 -2.75 -15.85
N LEU A 179 -4.36 -1.84 -15.04
CA LEU A 179 -5.73 -1.33 -15.13
C LEU A 179 -5.82 0.08 -15.73
N GLU A 180 -4.70 0.62 -16.23
CA GLU A 180 -4.61 1.91 -16.94
C GLU A 180 -5.07 3.13 -16.11
N TYR A 181 -4.76 3.13 -14.80
CA TYR A 181 -4.98 4.30 -13.95
C TYR A 181 -3.77 5.25 -13.94
N ASP A 182 -4.05 6.55 -13.81
CA ASP A 182 -3.01 7.55 -13.60
C ASP A 182 -2.63 7.59 -12.11
N LEU A 183 -1.36 7.23 -11.82
CA LEU A 183 -0.82 7.18 -10.47
C LEU A 183 0.23 8.26 -10.27
N THR A 184 0.09 9.02 -9.18
CA THR A 184 1.15 9.81 -8.56
C THR A 184 1.55 9.15 -7.25
N ALA A 185 2.85 8.87 -7.07
CA ALA A 185 3.33 8.22 -5.86
C ALA A 185 4.72 8.69 -5.46
N CYS A 186 5.06 8.57 -4.17
CA CYS A 186 6.43 8.77 -3.69
C CYS A 186 6.87 7.67 -2.73
N GLU A 187 8.19 7.54 -2.61
CA GLU A 187 8.88 6.72 -1.64
C GLU A 187 10.08 7.50 -1.11
N LEU A 188 10.16 7.60 0.22
CA LEU A 188 11.23 8.36 0.87
C LEU A 188 12.55 7.59 0.88
N ASP A 189 12.49 6.28 1.16
CA ASP A 189 13.66 5.41 1.23
C ASP A 189 14.17 5.08 -0.17
N THR A 190 15.35 5.55 -0.51
CA THR A 190 15.95 5.38 -1.85
C THR A 190 16.16 3.91 -2.21
N GLU A 191 16.54 3.03 -1.25
CA GLU A 191 16.73 1.60 -1.54
C GLU A 191 15.40 0.92 -1.90
N TYR A 192 14.30 1.27 -1.19
CA TYR A 192 12.97 0.78 -1.53
C TYR A 192 12.44 1.37 -2.83
N PHE A 193 12.69 2.66 -3.06
CA PHE A 193 12.35 3.32 -4.33
C PHE A 193 13.02 2.61 -5.52
N ASP A 194 14.33 2.40 -5.49
CA ASP A 194 15.07 1.73 -6.56
C ASP A 194 14.60 0.30 -6.79
N ALA A 195 14.34 -0.45 -5.70
CA ALA A 195 13.83 -1.81 -5.77
C ALA A 195 12.41 -1.84 -6.37
N ALA A 196 11.54 -0.91 -5.99
CA ALA A 196 10.19 -0.77 -6.53
C ALA A 196 10.22 -0.41 -8.02
N MET A 197 11.04 0.58 -8.41
CA MET A 197 11.18 0.99 -9.81
C MET A 197 11.71 -0.14 -10.69
N LYS A 198 12.70 -0.90 -10.21
CA LYS A 198 13.19 -2.10 -10.91
C LYS A 198 12.08 -3.13 -11.11
N ARG A 199 11.28 -3.38 -10.06
CA ARG A 199 10.15 -4.33 -10.12
C ARG A 199 9.08 -3.87 -11.10
N ILE A 200 8.68 -2.59 -11.05
CA ILE A 200 7.69 -1.99 -11.93
C ILE A 200 8.15 -2.04 -13.40
N ASN A 201 9.42 -1.67 -13.66
CA ASN A 201 9.99 -1.67 -15.01
C ASN A 201 10.10 -3.09 -15.59
N ASN A 202 10.44 -4.09 -14.75
CA ASN A 202 10.46 -5.48 -15.17
C ASN A 202 9.05 -5.98 -15.51
N HIS A 203 8.04 -5.60 -14.72
CA HIS A 203 6.65 -5.95 -15.00
C HIS A 203 6.16 -5.34 -16.32
N LYS A 204 6.45 -4.07 -16.58
CA LYS A 204 6.09 -3.38 -17.83
C LYS A 204 6.71 -4.01 -19.08
N LYS A 205 7.89 -4.65 -18.94
CA LYS A 205 8.56 -5.35 -20.06
C LYS A 205 7.98 -6.72 -20.34
N GLN A 206 7.18 -7.29 -19.45
CA GLN A 206 6.52 -8.57 -19.68
C GLN A 206 5.46 -8.37 -20.76
N LEU A 207 5.58 -9.13 -21.88
CA LEU A 207 4.56 -9.15 -22.92
C LEU A 207 3.22 -9.60 -22.29
N LYS A 208 2.17 -8.78 -22.43
CA LYS A 208 0.81 -9.22 -22.15
C LYS A 208 0.52 -10.33 -23.18
N LEU A 209 0.44 -11.57 -22.74
CA LEU A 209 -0.17 -12.61 -23.56
C LEU A 209 -1.65 -12.24 -23.70
N LEU A 210 -2.05 -11.90 -24.91
CA LEU A 210 -3.41 -11.61 -25.32
C LEU A 210 -4.25 -12.87 -25.26
#